data_005530531e316d398443cb32533df856
#
_entry.id   005530531e316d398443cb32533df856
#
_cell.length_a   1.000
_cell.length_b   1.000
_cell.length_c   1.000
_cell.angle_alpha   90.00
_cell.angle_beta   90.00
_cell.angle_gamma   90.00
#
_symmetry.space_group_name_H-M   'P 1'
#
loop_
_entity.id
_entity.type
_entity.pdbx_description
1 polymer ?
#
loop_
_entity_poly.entity_id
_entity_poly.type
_entity_poly.pdbx_seq_one_letter_code
_entity_poly.pdbx_strand_id
1 'polypeptide(L)'
;TIFSKQAVLSLPGAELTLLDTPGHVDFSAEAERTLQVLDCAVLVVSGTDGVQSHTETLWRLLERYGVPVFIFVNKMDLAGADRDLRLAELQSRFGSGCIDVSDPASAEELALCSEELLETVTEGREPADEQLSRAVARRELFPCFFGSALKLDGVDSFLDGLARYTRQPDYPAAFAARVFKISRDPQGARLTWMKITGGSLRVKTPLTGGEGEMRWEEKADQIRIYSGAKYRAVEEAEAGTVCAVTGLSRTRPGEGLGFEAAGQPPVLEPVLTYRLELPEGCDPHAALRQLRELEEEDPQLHILWDERLREIHIQLMGEVQLEILRQVIAQRFGVEVSFGAGSIVYRETIAAPVEGVGHFEPLRHYAEVHLLLEPGERGSGLRVGTACSTDQLDLNWQRLILTHLLEREHLGVLTGSPITDLRITLVAGRAHEKHTEGGDFRQATYRAVRQGLMQA
;
A
#
# COMPACT_ATOMS: atom_id res chain seq x y z
N THR A 1 -19.04 0.11 1.92
CA THR A 1 -18.09 1.10 1.36
C THR A 1 -17.20 0.39 0.37
N ILE A 2 -17.06 0.93 -0.83
CA ILE A 2 -16.19 0.37 -1.90
C ILE A 2 -14.90 1.16 -1.97
N PHE A 3 -15.00 2.48 -1.82
CA PHE A 3 -13.87 3.39 -1.79
C PHE A 3 -13.80 4.06 -0.42
N SER A 4 -12.59 4.30 0.09
CA SER A 4 -12.39 4.99 1.36
C SER A 4 -13.03 6.37 1.36
N LYS A 5 -13.75 6.69 2.43
CA LYS A 5 -14.43 7.98 2.65
C LYS A 5 -13.89 8.64 3.90
N GLN A 6 -13.94 9.96 3.91
CA GLN A 6 -13.47 10.77 5.04
C GLN A 6 -14.67 11.44 5.73
N ALA A 7 -14.64 11.46 7.05
CA ALA A 7 -15.52 12.27 7.88
C ALA A 7 -14.71 12.93 9.00
N VAL A 8 -15.08 14.15 9.36
CA VAL A 8 -14.47 14.87 10.48
C VAL A 8 -15.43 14.83 11.66
N LEU A 9 -14.94 14.42 12.82
CA LEU A 9 -15.66 14.32 14.08
C LEU A 9 -14.99 15.21 15.12
N SER A 10 -15.78 16.04 15.80
CA SER A 10 -15.30 16.86 16.91
C SER A 10 -15.69 16.18 18.23
N LEU A 11 -14.69 15.80 19.01
CA LEU A 11 -14.84 15.26 20.36
C LEU A 11 -14.36 16.30 21.39
N PRO A 12 -14.74 16.17 22.67
CA PRO A 12 -14.18 17.02 23.71
C PRO A 12 -12.65 16.92 23.77
N GLY A 13 -11.96 18.00 23.41
CA GLY A 13 -10.49 18.07 23.44
C GLY A 13 -9.76 17.47 22.24
N ALA A 14 -10.46 16.93 21.23
CA ALA A 14 -9.85 16.35 20.04
C ALA A 14 -10.72 16.54 18.79
N GLU A 15 -10.07 16.70 17.63
CA GLU A 15 -10.70 16.58 16.32
C GLU A 15 -10.18 15.30 15.65
N LEU A 16 -11.08 14.41 15.26
CA LEU A 16 -10.74 13.15 14.62
C LEU A 16 -11.12 13.19 13.15
N THR A 17 -10.20 12.81 12.29
CA THR A 17 -10.49 12.50 10.89
C THR A 17 -10.69 11.00 10.73
N LEU A 18 -11.93 10.58 10.55
CA LEU A 18 -12.29 9.18 10.30
C LEU A 18 -12.07 8.87 8.82
N LEU A 19 -11.29 7.83 8.53
CA LEU A 19 -11.16 7.23 7.21
C LEU A 19 -11.90 5.89 7.20
N ASP A 20 -13.10 5.87 6.62
CA ASP A 20 -13.91 4.65 6.46
C ASP A 20 -13.34 3.82 5.32
N THR A 21 -12.74 2.67 5.62
CA THR A 21 -12.10 1.78 4.65
C THR A 21 -13.04 0.64 4.22
N PRO A 22 -12.89 0.13 2.98
CA PRO A 22 -13.65 -1.03 2.54
C PRO A 22 -13.39 -2.26 3.43
N GLY A 23 -14.47 -2.96 3.82
CA GLY A 23 -14.37 -4.19 4.61
C GLY A 23 -14.37 -5.48 3.79
N HIS A 24 -14.56 -5.40 2.46
CA HIS A 24 -14.56 -6.58 1.59
C HIS A 24 -13.16 -6.91 1.10
N VAL A 25 -12.82 -8.19 1.04
CA VAL A 25 -11.49 -8.67 0.67
C VAL A 25 -11.02 -8.20 -0.71
N ASP A 26 -11.92 -8.04 -1.67
CA ASP A 26 -11.59 -7.58 -3.03
C ASP A 26 -11.12 -6.12 -3.08
N PHE A 27 -11.34 -5.35 -2.01
CA PHE A 27 -10.92 -3.95 -1.86
C PHE A 27 -9.83 -3.77 -0.80
N SER A 28 -9.17 -4.86 -0.39
CA SER A 28 -8.13 -4.84 0.63
C SER A 28 -6.94 -3.96 0.24
N ALA A 29 -6.66 -3.83 -1.04
CA ALA A 29 -5.63 -2.95 -1.57
C ALA A 29 -5.89 -1.46 -1.28
N GLU A 30 -7.13 -1.01 -1.39
CA GLU A 30 -7.54 0.36 -1.00
C GLU A 30 -7.40 0.55 0.52
N ALA A 31 -7.79 -0.47 1.31
CA ALA A 31 -7.61 -0.45 2.75
C ALA A 31 -6.12 -0.36 3.10
N GLU A 32 -5.26 -1.20 2.52
CA GLU A 32 -3.82 -1.22 2.80
C GLU A 32 -3.15 0.13 2.53
N ARG A 33 -3.48 0.81 1.43
CA ARG A 33 -2.97 2.15 1.14
C ARG A 33 -3.36 3.16 2.21
N THR A 34 -4.59 3.06 2.72
CA THR A 34 -5.09 3.94 3.77
C THR A 34 -4.41 3.70 5.11
N LEU A 35 -4.06 2.44 5.45
CA LEU A 35 -3.39 2.12 6.72
C LEU A 35 -2.07 2.88 6.92
N GLN A 36 -1.36 3.22 5.85
CA GLN A 36 -0.06 3.90 5.92
C GLN A 36 -0.14 5.37 6.37
N VAL A 37 -1.33 5.93 6.49
CA VAL A 37 -1.54 7.33 6.93
C VAL A 37 -2.33 7.45 8.23
N LEU A 38 -2.69 6.33 8.86
CA LEU A 38 -3.44 6.31 10.11
C LEU A 38 -2.54 6.63 11.32
N ASP A 39 -3.09 7.37 12.29
CA ASP A 39 -2.50 7.52 13.62
C ASP A 39 -2.91 6.38 14.54
N CYS A 40 -4.12 5.88 14.35
CA CYS A 40 -4.64 4.66 14.96
C CYS A 40 -5.72 4.02 14.07
N ALA A 41 -6.00 2.76 14.27
CA ALA A 41 -7.05 2.02 13.58
C ALA A 41 -8.10 1.54 14.57
N VAL A 42 -9.36 1.51 14.12
CA VAL A 42 -10.45 0.84 14.81
C VAL A 42 -10.77 -0.44 14.06
N LEU A 43 -10.44 -1.58 14.65
CA LEU A 43 -10.77 -2.89 14.12
C LEU A 43 -12.14 -3.32 14.63
N VAL A 44 -13.12 -3.39 13.72
CA VAL A 44 -14.50 -3.77 14.08
C VAL A 44 -14.68 -5.26 13.88
N VAL A 45 -15.05 -5.97 14.96
CA VAL A 45 -15.27 -7.43 14.97
C VAL A 45 -16.73 -7.70 15.29
N SER A 46 -17.33 -8.73 14.67
CA SER A 46 -18.71 -9.13 14.99
C SER A 46 -18.77 -9.92 16.30
N GLY A 47 -19.65 -9.54 17.22
CA GLY A 47 -19.88 -10.28 18.48
C GLY A 47 -20.43 -11.67 18.26
N THR A 48 -21.17 -11.93 17.17
CA THR A 48 -21.71 -13.25 16.82
C THR A 48 -20.72 -14.11 16.04
N ASP A 49 -20.02 -13.53 15.06
CA ASP A 49 -19.19 -14.27 14.11
C ASP A 49 -17.73 -14.38 14.57
N GLY A 50 -17.28 -13.46 15.44
CA GLY A 50 -15.91 -13.42 15.95
C GLY A 50 -14.87 -12.99 14.90
N VAL A 51 -13.64 -13.47 15.10
CA VAL A 51 -12.49 -13.16 14.23
C VAL A 51 -12.56 -13.97 12.95
N GLN A 52 -12.66 -13.28 11.82
CA GLN A 52 -12.68 -13.89 10.48
C GLN A 52 -11.29 -13.82 9.82
N SER A 53 -11.06 -14.61 8.75
CA SER A 53 -9.79 -14.65 8.03
C SER A 53 -9.35 -13.25 7.54
N HIS A 54 -10.28 -12.43 7.09
CA HIS A 54 -9.98 -11.06 6.67
C HIS A 54 -9.57 -10.17 7.83
N THR A 55 -10.15 -10.37 9.02
CA THR A 55 -9.75 -9.66 10.26
C THR A 55 -8.29 -9.95 10.61
N GLU A 56 -7.84 -11.22 10.46
CA GLU A 56 -6.44 -11.60 10.66
C GLU A 56 -5.51 -10.94 9.61
N THR A 57 -5.96 -10.84 8.36
CA THR A 57 -5.20 -10.16 7.32
C THR A 57 -5.00 -8.68 7.66
N LEU A 58 -6.07 -7.99 8.06
CA LEU A 58 -5.99 -6.58 8.49
C LEU A 58 -5.10 -6.42 9.73
N TRP A 59 -5.19 -7.33 10.70
CA TRP A 59 -4.34 -7.32 11.88
C TRP A 59 -2.84 -7.38 11.52
N ARG A 60 -2.44 -8.31 10.64
CA ARG A 60 -1.05 -8.44 10.16
C ARG A 60 -0.58 -7.20 9.41
N LEU A 61 -1.44 -6.57 8.61
CA LEU A 61 -1.11 -5.30 7.94
C LEU A 61 -0.93 -4.17 8.95
N LEU A 62 -1.81 -4.05 9.94
CA LEU A 62 -1.69 -3.06 11.03
C LEU A 62 -0.41 -3.26 11.85
N GLU A 63 -0.01 -4.51 12.08
CA GLU A 63 1.26 -4.86 12.72
C GLU A 63 2.45 -4.45 11.83
N ARG A 64 2.42 -4.80 10.55
CA ARG A 64 3.47 -4.46 9.59
C ARG A 64 3.73 -2.95 9.51
N TYR A 65 2.66 -2.15 9.51
CA TYR A 65 2.76 -0.70 9.43
C TYR A 65 2.90 -0.02 10.80
N GLY A 66 2.95 -0.79 11.89
CA GLY A 66 3.11 -0.27 13.25
C GLY A 66 1.94 0.59 13.72
N VAL A 67 0.73 0.41 13.16
CA VAL A 67 -0.44 1.23 13.48
C VAL A 67 -1.04 0.78 14.82
N PRO A 68 -1.23 1.69 15.80
CA PRO A 68 -1.96 1.42 17.04
C PRO A 68 -3.40 0.96 16.74
N VAL A 69 -3.93 0.02 17.53
CA VAL A 69 -5.24 -0.59 17.26
C VAL A 69 -6.15 -0.50 18.46
N PHE A 70 -7.36 -0.03 18.22
CA PHE A 70 -8.52 -0.18 19.10
C PHE A 70 -9.44 -1.25 18.52
N ILE A 71 -10.07 -2.07 19.37
CA ILE A 71 -10.98 -3.11 18.92
C ILE A 71 -12.39 -2.77 19.39
N PHE A 72 -13.36 -2.73 18.46
CA PHE A 72 -14.77 -2.59 18.78
C PHE A 72 -15.53 -3.85 18.40
N VAL A 73 -15.97 -4.62 19.41
CA VAL A 73 -16.80 -5.81 19.21
C VAL A 73 -18.25 -5.36 19.08
N ASN A 74 -18.73 -5.35 17.85
CA ASN A 74 -20.05 -4.83 17.46
C ASN A 74 -21.11 -5.92 17.46
N LYS A 75 -22.39 -5.54 17.43
CA LYS A 75 -23.55 -6.42 17.39
C LYS A 75 -23.73 -7.26 18.67
N MET A 76 -23.31 -6.73 19.82
CA MET A 76 -23.48 -7.41 21.10
C MET A 76 -24.94 -7.54 21.56
N ASP A 77 -25.86 -6.86 20.88
CA ASP A 77 -27.30 -6.95 21.07
C ASP A 77 -27.96 -8.18 20.40
N LEU A 78 -27.21 -8.92 19.59
CA LEU A 78 -27.72 -10.10 18.90
C LEU A 78 -27.60 -11.36 19.75
N ALA A 79 -28.56 -12.28 19.58
CA ALA A 79 -28.52 -13.58 20.25
C ALA A 79 -27.27 -14.37 19.84
N GLY A 80 -26.55 -14.91 20.81
CA GLY A 80 -25.31 -15.66 20.61
C GLY A 80 -24.04 -14.81 20.71
N ALA A 81 -24.14 -13.49 20.90
CA ALA A 81 -22.99 -12.67 21.25
C ALA A 81 -22.62 -12.90 22.73
N ASP A 82 -21.34 -13.18 22.97
CA ASP A 82 -20.80 -13.45 24.30
C ASP A 82 -19.49 -12.67 24.48
N ARG A 83 -19.43 -11.78 25.47
CA ARG A 83 -18.31 -10.88 25.73
C ARG A 83 -17.05 -11.63 26.11
N ASP A 84 -17.16 -12.54 27.08
CA ASP A 84 -16.00 -13.26 27.59
C ASP A 84 -15.41 -14.20 26.53
N LEU A 85 -16.28 -14.87 25.77
CA LEU A 85 -15.86 -15.72 24.66
C LEU A 85 -15.13 -14.91 23.58
N ARG A 86 -15.63 -13.71 23.25
CA ARG A 86 -14.99 -12.84 22.24
C ARG A 86 -13.66 -12.28 22.74
N LEU A 87 -13.58 -11.87 23.99
CA LEU A 87 -12.32 -11.40 24.57
C LEU A 87 -11.26 -12.50 24.56
N ALA A 88 -11.61 -13.70 25.02
CA ALA A 88 -10.70 -14.85 24.99
C ALA A 88 -10.24 -15.23 23.58
N GLU A 89 -11.13 -15.13 22.58
CA GLU A 89 -10.76 -15.33 21.17
C GLU A 89 -9.78 -14.27 20.66
N LEU A 90 -10.04 -12.98 20.97
CA LEU A 90 -9.14 -11.88 20.60
C LEU A 90 -7.76 -12.06 21.24
N GLN A 91 -7.70 -12.40 22.52
CA GLN A 91 -6.44 -12.69 23.22
C GLN A 91 -5.69 -13.87 22.60
N SER A 92 -6.40 -14.94 22.23
CA SER A 92 -5.81 -16.12 21.60
C SER A 92 -5.26 -15.84 20.19
N ARG A 93 -5.92 -14.97 19.42
CA ARG A 93 -5.56 -14.67 18.00
C ARG A 93 -4.58 -13.52 17.87
N PHE A 94 -4.72 -12.49 18.69
CA PHE A 94 -4.00 -11.21 18.56
C PHE A 94 -3.04 -10.91 19.70
N GLY A 95 -3.09 -11.70 20.77
CA GLY A 95 -2.19 -11.60 21.91
C GLY A 95 -2.86 -11.10 23.20
N SER A 96 -2.20 -11.33 24.32
CA SER A 96 -2.70 -11.00 25.67
C SER A 96 -2.89 -9.50 25.92
N GLY A 97 -2.35 -8.63 25.06
CA GLY A 97 -2.59 -7.19 25.12
C GLY A 97 -4.01 -6.74 24.69
N CYS A 98 -4.87 -7.64 24.20
CA CYS A 98 -6.29 -7.36 23.98
C CYS A 98 -7.03 -7.34 25.31
N ILE A 99 -7.39 -6.15 25.81
CA ILE A 99 -7.95 -5.97 27.15
C ILE A 99 -9.23 -5.14 27.09
N ASP A 100 -10.24 -5.59 27.83
CA ASP A 100 -11.44 -4.82 28.06
C ASP A 100 -11.16 -3.69 29.07
N VAL A 101 -10.86 -2.51 28.54
CA VAL A 101 -10.51 -1.34 29.35
C VAL A 101 -11.72 -0.73 30.09
N SER A 102 -12.93 -1.20 29.81
CA SER A 102 -14.15 -0.76 30.49
C SER A 102 -14.48 -1.61 31.75
N ASP A 103 -13.79 -2.74 31.91
CA ASP A 103 -13.97 -3.61 33.05
C ASP A 103 -12.93 -3.33 34.16
N PRO A 104 -13.34 -2.90 35.35
CA PRO A 104 -12.42 -2.70 36.49
C PRO A 104 -11.62 -3.95 36.88
N ALA A 105 -12.15 -5.15 36.60
CA ALA A 105 -11.46 -6.41 36.88
C ALA A 105 -10.20 -6.62 36.02
N SER A 106 -10.06 -5.89 34.93
CA SER A 106 -8.92 -6.00 33.99
C SER A 106 -7.61 -5.33 34.49
N ALA A 107 -7.59 -4.76 35.69
CA ALA A 107 -6.43 -4.02 36.21
C ALA A 107 -5.15 -4.88 36.29
N GLU A 108 -5.26 -6.16 36.67
CA GLU A 108 -4.12 -7.08 36.70
C GLU A 108 -3.60 -7.42 35.30
N GLU A 109 -4.51 -7.59 34.34
CA GLU A 109 -4.16 -7.85 32.92
C GLU A 109 -3.51 -6.62 32.30
N LEU A 110 -3.99 -5.42 32.59
CA LEU A 110 -3.39 -4.15 32.15
C LEU A 110 -1.94 -4.02 32.63
N ALA A 111 -1.66 -4.42 33.88
CA ALA A 111 -0.31 -4.39 34.42
C ALA A 111 0.68 -5.25 33.63
N LEU A 112 0.22 -6.35 33.06
CA LEU A 112 1.08 -7.27 32.28
C LEU A 112 1.40 -6.78 30.86
N CYS A 113 0.77 -5.70 30.38
CA CYS A 113 1.00 -5.19 29.03
C CYS A 113 2.36 -4.51 28.87
N SER A 114 2.88 -3.86 29.90
CA SER A 114 4.20 -3.20 29.85
C SER A 114 4.85 -3.11 31.21
N GLU A 115 6.19 -2.99 31.23
CA GLU A 115 6.95 -2.80 32.48
C GLU A 115 6.50 -1.56 33.25
N GLU A 116 6.22 -0.45 32.56
CA GLU A 116 5.76 0.79 33.14
C GLU A 116 4.40 0.64 33.86
N LEU A 117 3.48 -0.10 33.25
CA LEU A 117 2.17 -0.38 33.85
C LEU A 117 2.30 -1.33 35.05
N LEU A 118 3.18 -2.34 34.93
CA LEU A 118 3.42 -3.29 36.02
C LEU A 118 3.99 -2.59 37.27
N GLU A 119 4.96 -1.71 37.10
CA GLU A 119 5.52 -0.92 38.23
C GLU A 119 4.44 -0.08 38.88
N THR A 120 3.61 0.63 38.12
CA THR A 120 2.54 1.50 38.64
C THR A 120 1.54 0.72 39.47
N VAL A 121 1.06 -0.43 38.97
CA VAL A 121 0.09 -1.27 39.67
C VAL A 121 0.70 -1.94 40.89
N THR A 122 1.96 -2.39 40.81
CA THR A 122 2.69 -2.98 41.93
C THR A 122 2.89 -2.00 43.10
N GLU A 123 3.05 -0.72 42.79
CA GLU A 123 3.10 0.37 43.78
C GLU A 123 1.73 0.77 44.32
N GLY A 124 0.65 0.08 43.92
CA GLY A 124 -0.72 0.32 44.36
C GLY A 124 -1.36 1.58 43.76
N ARG A 125 -0.86 2.05 42.61
CA ARG A 125 -1.40 3.20 41.89
C ARG A 125 -2.18 2.74 40.65
N GLU A 126 -3.20 3.50 40.31
CA GLU A 126 -3.91 3.30 39.06
C GLU A 126 -3.08 3.89 37.87
N PRO A 127 -2.99 3.18 36.73
CA PRO A 127 -2.34 3.70 35.52
C PRO A 127 -3.00 5.00 35.03
N ALA A 128 -2.18 6.00 34.76
CA ALA A 128 -2.64 7.26 34.17
C ALA A 128 -2.95 7.09 32.68
N ASP A 129 -3.86 7.90 32.13
CA ASP A 129 -4.23 7.89 30.70
C ASP A 129 -3.01 8.02 29.79
N GLU A 130 -2.00 8.80 30.18
CA GLU A 130 -0.75 8.94 29.40
C GLU A 130 0.06 7.64 29.33
N GLN A 131 0.05 6.82 30.37
CA GLN A 131 0.75 5.53 30.38
C GLN A 131 0.02 4.54 29.48
N LEU A 132 -1.32 4.50 29.57
CA LEU A 132 -2.15 3.69 28.68
C LEU A 132 -2.00 4.12 27.22
N SER A 133 -2.03 5.41 26.94
CA SER A 133 -1.81 5.97 25.60
C SER A 133 -0.43 5.60 25.03
N ARG A 134 0.63 5.59 25.84
CA ARG A 134 1.95 5.11 25.43
C ARG A 134 1.96 3.61 25.12
N ALA A 135 1.32 2.79 25.95
CA ALA A 135 1.21 1.35 25.70
C ALA A 135 0.44 1.04 24.43
N VAL A 136 -0.65 1.77 24.15
CA VAL A 136 -1.41 1.69 22.89
C VAL A 136 -0.53 2.09 21.70
N ALA A 137 0.18 3.22 21.80
CA ALA A 137 1.05 3.71 20.73
C ALA A 137 2.20 2.74 20.39
N ARG A 138 2.70 1.98 21.39
CA ARG A 138 3.73 0.94 21.22
C ARG A 138 3.17 -0.43 20.81
N ARG A 139 1.84 -0.54 20.65
CA ARG A 139 1.15 -1.80 20.37
C ARG A 139 1.38 -2.88 21.45
N GLU A 140 1.52 -2.46 22.68
CA GLU A 140 1.61 -3.33 23.88
C GLU A 140 0.20 -3.55 24.48
N LEU A 141 -0.71 -2.58 24.31
CA LEU A 141 -2.09 -2.60 24.72
C LEU A 141 -3.02 -2.37 23.52
N PHE A 142 -4.04 -3.20 23.39
CA PHE A 142 -5.11 -3.10 22.40
C PHE A 142 -6.46 -2.96 23.11
N PRO A 143 -6.94 -1.72 23.36
CA PRO A 143 -8.19 -1.50 24.08
C PRO A 143 -9.37 -2.12 23.34
N CYS A 144 -10.10 -3.00 24.03
CA CYS A 144 -11.30 -3.65 23.53
C CYS A 144 -12.54 -2.99 24.14
N PHE A 145 -13.52 -2.74 23.29
CA PHE A 145 -14.83 -2.20 23.64
C PHE A 145 -15.93 -3.08 23.06
N PHE A 146 -17.05 -3.18 23.77
CA PHE A 146 -18.16 -4.04 23.40
C PHE A 146 -19.44 -3.22 23.30
N GLY A 147 -20.22 -3.44 22.24
CA GLY A 147 -21.45 -2.68 22.06
C GLY A 147 -22.25 -3.03 20.83
N SER A 148 -23.21 -2.18 20.53
CA SER A 148 -24.03 -2.23 19.32
C SER A 148 -24.05 -0.85 18.64
N ALA A 149 -23.36 -0.70 17.54
CA ALA A 149 -23.36 0.55 16.79
C ALA A 149 -24.76 0.93 16.29
N LEU A 150 -25.62 -0.06 15.97
CA LEU A 150 -27.00 0.19 15.55
C LEU A 150 -27.84 0.80 16.68
N LYS A 151 -27.62 0.38 17.93
CA LYS A 151 -28.34 0.88 19.10
C LYS A 151 -27.61 1.99 19.85
N LEU A 152 -26.41 2.34 19.39
CA LEU A 152 -25.49 3.27 20.04
C LEU A 152 -25.03 2.83 21.43
N ASP A 153 -25.21 1.55 21.78
CA ASP A 153 -24.77 0.98 23.05
C ASP A 153 -23.24 0.78 23.03
N GLY A 154 -22.54 1.26 24.07
CA GLY A 154 -21.09 1.20 24.19
C GLY A 154 -20.31 2.17 23.26
N VAL A 155 -21.00 2.92 22.38
CA VAL A 155 -20.34 3.82 21.43
C VAL A 155 -19.74 5.04 22.13
N ASP A 156 -20.43 5.64 23.10
CA ASP A 156 -19.91 6.80 23.84
C ASP A 156 -18.65 6.43 24.63
N SER A 157 -18.67 5.30 25.35
CA SER A 157 -17.49 4.80 26.07
C SER A 157 -16.32 4.51 25.14
N PHE A 158 -16.58 3.99 23.94
CA PHE A 158 -15.57 3.77 22.92
C PHE A 158 -14.97 5.09 22.41
N LEU A 159 -15.80 6.09 22.11
CA LEU A 159 -15.34 7.40 21.65
C LEU A 159 -14.52 8.14 22.73
N ASP A 160 -14.94 8.04 23.98
CA ASP A 160 -14.19 8.58 25.12
C ASP A 160 -12.83 7.88 25.27
N GLY A 161 -12.80 6.55 25.18
CA GLY A 161 -11.56 5.77 25.21
C GLY A 161 -10.64 6.10 24.03
N LEU A 162 -11.20 6.28 22.84
CA LEU A 162 -10.45 6.69 21.65
C LEU A 162 -9.81 8.06 21.85
N ALA A 163 -10.57 9.04 22.39
CA ALA A 163 -10.05 10.39 22.66
C ALA A 163 -8.97 10.41 23.76
N ARG A 164 -9.10 9.55 24.81
CA ARG A 164 -8.17 9.47 25.94
C ARG A 164 -6.88 8.74 25.61
N TYR A 165 -6.94 7.65 24.86
CA TYR A 165 -5.81 6.74 24.66
C TYR A 165 -5.12 6.90 23.30
N THR A 166 -5.65 7.72 22.39
CA THR A 166 -4.93 8.06 21.14
C THR A 166 -3.91 9.14 21.45
N ARG A 167 -2.66 8.88 21.03
CA ARG A 167 -1.59 9.88 21.09
C ARG A 167 -1.43 10.56 19.74
N GLN A 168 -1.44 11.88 19.74
CA GLN A 168 -1.08 12.64 18.55
C GLN A 168 0.42 12.47 18.28
N PRO A 169 0.83 12.13 17.05
CA PRO A 169 2.25 12.07 16.68
C PRO A 169 2.94 13.43 16.83
N ASP A 170 4.23 13.41 17.17
CA ASP A 170 5.07 14.61 17.11
C ASP A 170 5.46 14.87 15.67
N TYR A 171 4.96 15.96 15.09
CA TYR A 171 5.24 16.32 13.71
C TYR A 171 6.45 17.24 13.58
N PRO A 172 7.40 16.97 12.64
CA PRO A 172 8.52 17.87 12.39
C PRO A 172 8.03 19.21 11.84
N ALA A 173 8.82 20.26 12.07
CA ALA A 173 8.48 21.62 11.58
C ALA A 173 8.63 21.77 10.05
N ALA A 174 9.44 20.92 9.42
CA ALA A 174 9.63 20.93 7.97
C ALA A 174 8.45 20.26 7.27
N PHE A 175 8.07 20.77 6.09
CA PHE A 175 6.97 20.21 5.31
C PHE A 175 7.25 18.75 4.93
N ALA A 176 6.28 17.91 5.23
CA ALA A 176 6.24 16.52 4.85
C ALA A 176 4.79 16.11 4.62
N ALA A 177 4.52 15.27 3.61
CA ALA A 177 3.20 14.72 3.35
C ALA A 177 3.29 13.35 2.68
N ARG A 178 2.33 12.48 2.97
CA ARG A 178 2.20 11.17 2.34
C ARG A 178 0.94 11.10 1.51
N VAL A 179 1.09 10.82 0.23
CA VAL A 179 -0.01 10.56 -0.70
C VAL A 179 -0.50 9.13 -0.51
N PHE A 180 -1.79 8.92 -0.28
CA PHE A 180 -2.36 7.59 -0.10
C PHE A 180 -3.42 7.22 -1.12
N LYS A 181 -4.02 8.22 -1.81
CA LYS A 181 -5.10 8.00 -2.75
C LYS A 181 -5.11 9.04 -3.85
N ILE A 182 -5.48 8.63 -5.05
CA ILE A 182 -5.87 9.49 -6.17
C ILE A 182 -7.34 9.23 -6.47
N SER A 183 -8.09 10.28 -6.78
CA SER A 183 -9.48 10.17 -7.26
C SER A 183 -9.81 11.34 -8.18
N ARG A 184 -11.02 11.34 -8.75
CA ARG A 184 -11.54 12.49 -9.50
C ARG A 184 -12.84 12.99 -8.86
N ASP A 185 -13.05 14.29 -8.87
CA ASP A 185 -14.30 14.88 -8.42
C ASP A 185 -15.40 14.71 -9.51
N PRO A 186 -16.67 15.04 -9.21
CA PRO A 186 -17.76 14.94 -10.19
C PRO A 186 -17.56 15.78 -11.47
N GLN A 187 -16.66 16.77 -11.44
CA GLN A 187 -16.29 17.59 -12.58
C GLN A 187 -15.09 17.03 -13.35
N GLY A 188 -14.54 15.89 -12.92
CA GLY A 188 -13.37 15.23 -13.53
C GLY A 188 -12.03 15.78 -13.07
N ALA A 189 -12.00 16.75 -12.15
CA ALA A 189 -10.73 17.26 -11.62
C ALA A 189 -10.02 16.20 -10.75
N ARG A 190 -8.73 16.02 -11.01
CA ARG A 190 -7.87 15.09 -10.27
C ARG A 190 -7.65 15.59 -8.84
N LEU A 191 -7.85 14.71 -7.88
CA LEU A 191 -7.66 14.92 -6.46
C LEU A 191 -6.52 14.04 -5.96
N THR A 192 -5.48 14.66 -5.41
CA THR A 192 -4.40 13.98 -4.69
C THR A 192 -4.71 14.01 -3.20
N TRP A 193 -5.05 12.87 -2.64
CA TRP A 193 -5.32 12.74 -1.21
C TRP A 193 -4.04 12.47 -0.46
N MET A 194 -3.76 13.29 0.54
CA MET A 194 -2.57 13.17 1.34
C MET A 194 -2.83 13.50 2.81
N LYS A 195 -1.99 12.95 3.68
CA LYS A 195 -1.85 13.39 5.05
C LYS A 195 -0.61 14.27 5.16
N ILE A 196 -0.75 15.43 5.78
CA ILE A 196 0.38 16.29 6.12
C ILE A 196 1.06 15.68 7.35
N THR A 197 2.31 15.23 7.19
CA THR A 197 3.11 14.56 8.23
C THR A 197 4.18 15.44 8.83
N GLY A 198 4.25 16.71 8.41
CA GLY A 198 5.16 17.71 8.96
C GLY A 198 4.87 19.10 8.42
N GLY A 199 5.15 20.13 9.23
CA GLY A 199 4.96 21.52 8.88
C GLY A 199 3.54 21.85 8.43
N SER A 200 3.42 22.58 7.32
CA SER A 200 2.13 22.91 6.71
C SER A 200 2.23 23.03 5.19
N LEU A 201 1.10 22.86 4.51
CA LEU A 201 0.94 23.07 3.08
C LEU A 201 0.04 24.27 2.82
N ARG A 202 0.52 25.25 2.07
CA ARG A 202 -0.26 26.41 1.61
C ARG A 202 -0.63 26.29 0.15
N VAL A 203 -1.77 26.90 -0.20
CA VAL A 203 -2.19 27.06 -1.60
C VAL A 203 -1.09 27.78 -2.39
N LYS A 204 -0.87 27.35 -3.65
CA LYS A 204 0.19 27.83 -4.56
C LYS A 204 1.62 27.48 -4.16
N THR A 205 1.83 26.69 -3.10
CA THR A 205 3.16 26.15 -2.79
C THR A 205 3.63 25.22 -3.92
N PRO A 206 4.85 25.41 -4.45
CA PRO A 206 5.45 24.43 -5.35
C PRO A 206 5.83 23.17 -4.59
N LEU A 207 5.41 22.04 -5.11
CA LEU A 207 5.74 20.71 -4.61
C LEU A 207 6.62 20.00 -5.63
N THR A 208 7.56 19.23 -5.16
CA THR A 208 8.45 18.41 -5.99
C THR A 208 8.35 16.96 -5.59
N GLY A 209 8.44 16.07 -6.56
CA GLY A 209 8.46 14.62 -6.35
C GLY A 209 9.20 13.92 -7.48
N GLY A 210 9.20 12.57 -7.44
CA GLY A 210 9.93 11.74 -8.38
C GLY A 210 11.46 11.82 -8.20
N GLU A 211 12.19 10.91 -8.85
CA GLU A 211 13.65 10.84 -8.82
C GLU A 211 14.23 10.88 -10.25
N GLY A 212 15.44 11.39 -10.39
CA GLY A 212 16.19 11.41 -11.65
C GLY A 212 15.45 12.13 -12.77
N GLU A 213 15.29 11.47 -13.92
CA GLU A 213 14.58 12.00 -15.09
C GLU A 213 13.05 12.11 -14.88
N MET A 214 12.49 11.41 -13.88
CA MET A 214 11.08 11.47 -13.54
C MET A 214 10.75 12.57 -12.54
N ARG A 215 11.71 13.41 -12.16
CA ARG A 215 11.49 14.54 -11.27
C ARG A 215 10.46 15.50 -11.84
N TRP A 216 9.56 15.99 -10.97
CA TRP A 216 8.52 16.93 -11.33
C TRP A 216 8.41 18.06 -10.30
N GLU A 217 7.89 19.19 -10.75
CA GLU A 217 7.51 20.33 -9.92
C GLU A 217 6.14 20.82 -10.37
N GLU A 218 5.18 20.85 -9.45
CA GLU A 218 3.81 21.28 -9.69
C GLU A 218 3.33 22.10 -8.48
N LYS A 219 2.25 22.85 -8.62
CA LYS A 219 1.72 23.71 -7.57
C LYS A 219 0.40 23.16 -7.02
N ALA A 220 0.26 23.23 -5.70
CA ALA A 220 -1.01 22.96 -5.03
C ALA A 220 -2.01 24.10 -5.35
N ASP A 221 -2.99 23.83 -6.22
CA ASP A 221 -3.94 24.87 -6.64
C ASP A 221 -5.02 25.16 -5.61
N GLN A 222 -5.60 24.12 -5.03
CA GLN A 222 -6.61 24.20 -3.99
C GLN A 222 -6.42 23.08 -2.98
N ILE A 223 -6.63 23.36 -1.71
CA ILE A 223 -6.60 22.39 -0.63
C ILE A 223 -8.04 22.22 -0.12
N ARG A 224 -8.54 21.00 -0.11
CA ARG A 224 -9.91 20.64 0.27
C ARG A 224 -9.90 19.68 1.45
N ILE A 225 -10.62 19.99 2.52
CA ILE A 225 -10.89 19.07 3.63
C ILE A 225 -12.31 18.54 3.47
N TYR A 226 -12.42 17.24 3.25
CA TYR A 226 -13.71 16.58 3.03
C TYR A 226 -14.35 16.10 4.33
N SER A 227 -15.67 16.13 4.38
CA SER A 227 -16.48 15.41 5.37
C SER A 227 -17.71 14.85 4.64
N GLY A 228 -17.70 13.55 4.37
CA GLY A 228 -18.65 12.91 3.47
C GLY A 228 -18.53 13.42 2.03
N ALA A 229 -19.64 13.84 1.43
CA ALA A 229 -19.68 14.37 0.05
C ALA A 229 -19.33 15.86 -0.04
N LYS A 230 -19.25 16.57 1.08
CA LYS A 230 -18.97 17.99 1.14
C LYS A 230 -17.52 18.25 1.50
N TYR A 231 -16.99 19.38 1.04
CA TYR A 231 -15.66 19.85 1.44
C TYR A 231 -15.66 21.33 1.78
N ARG A 232 -14.69 21.73 2.59
CA ARG A 232 -14.29 23.12 2.76
C ARG A 232 -12.93 23.35 2.10
N ALA A 233 -12.79 24.42 1.34
CA ALA A 233 -11.49 24.85 0.85
C ALA A 233 -10.77 25.63 1.96
N VAL A 234 -9.46 25.40 2.08
CA VAL A 234 -8.61 26.07 3.06
C VAL A 234 -7.38 26.63 2.36
N GLU A 235 -6.83 27.73 2.91
CA GLU A 235 -5.59 28.35 2.41
C GLU A 235 -4.35 27.59 2.89
N GLU A 236 -4.45 26.91 4.03
CA GLU A 236 -3.36 26.18 4.67
C GLU A 236 -3.88 24.92 5.36
N ALA A 237 -3.15 23.83 5.25
CA ALA A 237 -3.36 22.58 5.99
C ALA A 237 -2.12 22.29 6.83
N GLU A 238 -2.29 22.17 8.14
CA GLU A 238 -1.24 21.88 9.11
C GLU A 238 -0.98 20.37 9.23
N ALA A 239 0.15 20.01 9.84
CA ALA A 239 0.49 18.63 10.15
C ALA A 239 -0.62 17.92 10.93
N GLY A 240 -0.87 16.64 10.61
CA GLY A 240 -2.01 15.86 11.09
C GLY A 240 -3.25 15.92 10.21
N THR A 241 -3.37 16.94 9.35
CA THR A 241 -4.54 17.09 8.46
C THR A 241 -4.51 16.11 7.30
N VAL A 242 -5.65 15.46 7.05
CA VAL A 242 -5.91 14.71 5.81
C VAL A 242 -6.68 15.61 4.85
N CYS A 243 -6.14 15.84 3.67
CA CYS A 243 -6.72 16.73 2.68
C CYS A 243 -6.60 16.18 1.25
N ALA A 244 -7.42 16.71 0.35
CA ALA A 244 -7.32 16.49 -1.09
C ALA A 244 -6.80 17.77 -1.76
N VAL A 245 -5.81 17.63 -2.62
CA VAL A 245 -5.15 18.74 -3.31
C VAL A 245 -5.40 18.65 -4.80
N THR A 246 -5.74 19.78 -5.44
CA THR A 246 -5.82 19.88 -6.90
C THR A 246 -4.57 20.54 -7.48
N GLY A 247 -4.34 20.40 -8.78
CA GLY A 247 -3.18 20.97 -9.48
C GLY A 247 -1.97 20.05 -9.57
N LEU A 248 -2.05 18.85 -8.97
CA LEU A 248 -1.00 17.84 -9.03
C LEU A 248 -1.41 16.74 -10.01
N SER A 249 -0.62 16.52 -11.06
CA SER A 249 -0.92 15.54 -12.11
C SER A 249 -0.03 14.31 -12.06
N ARG A 250 1.13 14.39 -11.40
CA ARG A 250 2.18 13.36 -11.44
C ARG A 250 2.37 12.57 -10.15
N THR A 251 1.66 12.97 -9.09
CA THR A 251 1.67 12.25 -7.80
C THR A 251 1.09 10.84 -7.91
N ARG A 252 1.57 9.93 -7.07
CA ARG A 252 1.12 8.53 -7.02
C ARG A 252 0.78 8.12 -5.58
N PRO A 253 -0.17 7.17 -5.38
CA PRO A 253 -0.38 6.59 -4.06
C PRO A 253 0.91 5.95 -3.51
N GLY A 254 1.22 6.20 -2.24
CA GLY A 254 2.44 5.76 -1.58
C GLY A 254 3.62 6.74 -1.71
N GLU A 255 3.50 7.81 -2.52
CA GLU A 255 4.58 8.80 -2.68
C GLU A 255 4.70 9.68 -1.42
N GLY A 256 5.95 9.91 -1.00
CA GLY A 256 6.29 10.90 0.01
C GLY A 256 6.66 12.24 -0.64
N LEU A 257 6.21 13.33 -0.05
CA LEU A 257 6.50 14.70 -0.50
C LEU A 257 7.25 15.47 0.59
N GLY A 258 8.14 16.37 0.19
CA GLY A 258 9.00 17.10 1.11
C GLY A 258 10.00 16.18 1.79
N PHE A 259 10.01 16.14 3.13
CA PHE A 259 10.90 15.28 3.91
C PHE A 259 10.31 13.89 4.19
N GLU A 260 9.11 13.61 3.73
CA GLU A 260 8.48 12.29 3.88
C GLU A 260 9.14 11.28 2.94
N ALA A 261 9.54 10.15 3.47
CA ALA A 261 10.02 9.03 2.64
C ALA A 261 8.84 8.40 1.87
N ALA A 262 9.13 7.74 0.77
CA ALA A 262 8.12 6.92 0.10
C ALA A 262 7.57 5.84 1.04
N GLY A 263 6.28 5.53 0.89
CA GLY A 263 5.63 4.47 1.65
C GLY A 263 6.21 3.09 1.33
N GLN A 264 5.95 2.12 2.19
CA GLN A 264 6.30 0.74 1.91
C GLN A 264 5.46 0.23 0.71
N PRO A 265 6.03 -0.60 -0.17
CA PRO A 265 5.25 -1.21 -1.24
C PRO A 265 4.12 -2.07 -0.65
N PRO A 266 2.95 -2.09 -1.30
CA PRO A 266 1.84 -2.91 -0.84
C PRO A 266 2.20 -4.41 -0.83
N VAL A 267 1.64 -5.16 0.11
CA VAL A 267 1.82 -6.62 0.23
C VAL A 267 0.73 -7.35 -0.52
N LEU A 268 -0.47 -6.76 -0.52
CA LEU A 268 -1.61 -7.36 -1.19
C LEU A 268 -1.52 -7.10 -2.69
N GLU A 269 -1.33 -8.15 -3.45
CA GLU A 269 -1.27 -8.09 -4.91
C GLU A 269 -2.47 -8.80 -5.52
N PRO A 270 -2.97 -8.34 -6.68
CA PRO A 270 -4.05 -9.00 -7.40
C PRO A 270 -3.61 -10.39 -7.86
N VAL A 271 -4.55 -11.34 -7.79
CA VAL A 271 -4.31 -12.75 -8.11
C VAL A 271 -5.02 -13.21 -9.38
N LEU A 272 -5.91 -12.39 -9.93
CA LEU A 272 -6.70 -12.71 -11.12
C LEU A 272 -6.40 -11.73 -12.24
N THR A 273 -6.30 -12.24 -13.47
CA THR A 273 -6.18 -11.43 -14.68
C THR A 273 -7.39 -11.69 -15.57
N TYR A 274 -8.03 -10.64 -16.03
CA TYR A 274 -9.15 -10.71 -16.96
C TYR A 274 -8.83 -9.98 -18.26
N ARG A 275 -9.25 -10.57 -19.38
CA ARG A 275 -9.27 -9.86 -20.65
C ARG A 275 -10.49 -8.94 -20.70
N LEU A 276 -10.27 -7.67 -20.99
CA LEU A 276 -11.34 -6.71 -21.23
C LEU A 276 -11.85 -6.84 -22.67
N GLU A 277 -13.14 -7.01 -22.83
CA GLU A 277 -13.80 -7.10 -24.12
C GLU A 277 -14.55 -5.78 -24.41
N LEU A 278 -14.12 -5.09 -25.44
CA LEU A 278 -14.72 -3.83 -25.87
C LEU A 278 -15.89 -4.07 -26.83
N PRO A 279 -16.93 -3.21 -26.81
CA PRO A 279 -18.03 -3.28 -27.76
C PRO A 279 -17.54 -3.03 -29.20
N GLU A 280 -18.31 -3.51 -30.19
CA GLU A 280 -18.00 -3.28 -31.61
C GLU A 280 -17.88 -1.79 -31.92
N GLY A 281 -16.84 -1.43 -32.67
CA GLY A 281 -16.57 -0.04 -33.07
C GLY A 281 -15.86 0.82 -32.01
N CYS A 282 -15.59 0.29 -30.83
CA CYS A 282 -14.79 1.01 -29.83
C CYS A 282 -13.30 0.97 -30.20
N ASP A 283 -12.64 2.14 -30.20
CA ASP A 283 -11.20 2.23 -30.41
C ASP A 283 -10.44 1.73 -29.17
N PRO A 284 -9.64 0.63 -29.27
CA PRO A 284 -8.91 0.10 -28.13
C PRO A 284 -7.90 1.08 -27.52
N HIS A 285 -7.30 1.95 -28.33
CA HIS A 285 -6.33 2.93 -27.82
C HIS A 285 -7.02 4.07 -27.06
N ALA A 286 -8.23 4.47 -27.47
CA ALA A 286 -9.04 5.43 -26.71
C ALA A 286 -9.48 4.82 -25.38
N ALA A 287 -9.96 3.58 -25.40
CA ALA A 287 -10.31 2.83 -24.18
C ALA A 287 -9.11 2.68 -23.25
N LEU A 288 -7.94 2.32 -23.79
CA LEU A 288 -6.72 2.17 -22.99
C LEU A 288 -6.34 3.49 -22.27
N ARG A 289 -6.47 4.65 -22.93
CA ARG A 289 -6.22 5.94 -22.27
C ARG A 289 -7.16 6.19 -21.10
N GLN A 290 -8.45 5.89 -21.28
CA GLN A 290 -9.46 6.02 -20.23
C GLN A 290 -9.21 5.04 -19.06
N LEU A 291 -8.81 3.82 -19.36
CA LEU A 291 -8.46 2.82 -18.34
C LEU A 291 -7.21 3.21 -17.56
N ARG A 292 -6.22 3.86 -18.20
CA ARG A 292 -5.04 4.40 -17.49
C ARG A 292 -5.40 5.44 -16.45
N GLU A 293 -6.50 6.19 -16.63
CA GLU A 293 -7.01 7.09 -15.59
C GLU A 293 -7.50 6.31 -14.35
N LEU A 294 -8.09 5.14 -14.55
CA LEU A 294 -8.48 4.25 -13.42
C LEU A 294 -7.26 3.63 -12.75
N GLU A 295 -6.23 3.29 -13.51
CA GLU A 295 -4.97 2.78 -12.96
C GLU A 295 -4.21 3.84 -12.14
N GLU A 296 -4.33 5.14 -12.46
CA GLU A 296 -3.82 6.20 -11.58
C GLU A 296 -4.51 6.20 -10.21
N GLU A 297 -5.82 5.88 -10.16
CA GLU A 297 -6.61 5.80 -8.93
C GLU A 297 -6.35 4.49 -8.18
N ASP A 298 -6.21 3.39 -8.91
CA ASP A 298 -5.88 2.06 -8.39
C ASP A 298 -4.72 1.41 -9.18
N PRO A 299 -3.46 1.66 -8.77
CA PRO A 299 -2.29 1.13 -9.47
C PRO A 299 -2.24 -0.41 -9.55
N GLN A 300 -2.99 -1.10 -8.69
CA GLN A 300 -3.02 -2.57 -8.68
C GLN A 300 -3.89 -3.17 -9.80
N LEU A 301 -4.61 -2.35 -10.56
CA LEU A 301 -5.30 -2.82 -11.77
C LEU A 301 -4.33 -3.35 -12.83
N HIS A 302 -3.05 -2.96 -12.78
CA HIS A 302 -2.00 -3.42 -13.70
C HIS A 302 -2.51 -3.62 -15.12
N ILE A 303 -2.94 -2.51 -15.75
CA ILE A 303 -3.55 -2.55 -17.07
C ILE A 303 -2.47 -2.81 -18.11
N LEU A 304 -2.54 -3.96 -18.78
CA LEU A 304 -1.57 -4.40 -19.78
C LEU A 304 -2.20 -4.35 -21.17
N TRP A 305 -1.46 -3.82 -22.14
CA TRP A 305 -1.80 -3.88 -23.54
C TRP A 305 -0.93 -4.92 -24.24
N ASP A 306 -1.55 -6.00 -24.76
CA ASP A 306 -0.86 -6.97 -25.61
C ASP A 306 -0.96 -6.53 -27.07
N GLU A 307 0.14 -6.02 -27.62
CA GLU A 307 0.20 -5.53 -29.01
C GLU A 307 -0.04 -6.64 -30.03
N ARG A 308 0.37 -7.87 -29.73
CA ARG A 308 0.26 -9.01 -30.65
C ARG A 308 -1.18 -9.49 -30.77
N LEU A 309 -1.87 -9.58 -29.64
CA LEU A 309 -3.26 -10.03 -29.57
C LEU A 309 -4.25 -8.87 -29.70
N ARG A 310 -3.78 -7.63 -29.55
CA ARG A 310 -4.60 -6.41 -29.45
C ARG A 310 -5.64 -6.50 -28.35
N GLU A 311 -5.24 -7.02 -27.21
CA GLU A 311 -6.07 -7.25 -26.04
C GLU A 311 -5.63 -6.37 -24.88
N ILE A 312 -6.62 -5.94 -24.10
CA ILE A 312 -6.38 -5.26 -22.82
C ILE A 312 -6.61 -6.27 -21.71
N HIS A 313 -5.63 -6.43 -20.84
CA HIS A 313 -5.70 -7.26 -19.65
C HIS A 313 -5.68 -6.40 -18.40
N ILE A 314 -6.50 -6.76 -17.40
CA ILE A 314 -6.63 -6.05 -16.13
C ILE A 314 -6.47 -7.07 -15.00
N GLN A 315 -5.71 -6.72 -13.97
CA GLN A 315 -5.55 -7.54 -12.79
C GLN A 315 -6.50 -7.09 -11.68
N LEU A 316 -7.10 -8.04 -10.96
CA LEU A 316 -8.09 -7.81 -9.92
C LEU A 316 -7.86 -8.72 -8.72
N MET A 317 -8.29 -8.26 -7.54
CA MET A 317 -8.26 -9.03 -6.30
C MET A 317 -9.38 -10.08 -6.26
N GLY A 318 -10.53 -9.82 -6.89
CA GLY A 318 -11.68 -10.71 -6.87
C GLY A 318 -12.80 -10.30 -7.81
N GLU A 319 -13.86 -11.14 -7.85
CA GLU A 319 -14.96 -11.00 -8.81
C GLU A 319 -15.88 -9.79 -8.51
N VAL A 320 -16.04 -9.40 -7.24
CA VAL A 320 -16.84 -8.22 -6.89
C VAL A 320 -16.20 -6.95 -7.42
N GLN A 321 -14.85 -6.87 -7.39
CA GLN A 321 -14.13 -5.74 -7.98
C GLN A 321 -14.37 -5.63 -9.49
N LEU A 322 -14.47 -6.77 -10.20
CA LEU A 322 -14.78 -6.82 -11.64
C LEU A 322 -16.15 -6.18 -11.95
N GLU A 323 -17.18 -6.53 -11.18
CA GLU A 323 -18.52 -5.98 -11.39
C GLU A 323 -18.55 -4.46 -11.16
N ILE A 324 -17.88 -4.01 -10.10
CA ILE A 324 -17.76 -2.58 -9.79
C ILE A 324 -16.98 -1.85 -10.88
N LEU A 325 -15.87 -2.41 -11.36
CA LEU A 325 -15.07 -1.82 -12.43
C LEU A 325 -15.89 -1.65 -13.72
N ARG A 326 -16.70 -2.65 -14.09
CA ARG A 326 -17.61 -2.58 -15.23
C ARG A 326 -18.58 -1.40 -15.09
N GLN A 327 -19.18 -1.23 -13.91
CA GLN A 327 -20.10 -0.13 -13.64
C GLN A 327 -19.38 1.24 -13.69
N VAL A 328 -18.18 1.34 -13.13
CA VAL A 328 -17.39 2.57 -13.16
C VAL A 328 -17.03 2.96 -14.60
N ILE A 329 -16.60 2.02 -15.42
CA ILE A 329 -16.29 2.26 -16.85
C ILE A 329 -17.54 2.75 -17.59
N ALA A 330 -18.67 2.08 -17.42
CA ALA A 330 -19.91 2.48 -18.06
C ALA A 330 -20.38 3.88 -17.64
N GLN A 331 -20.35 4.19 -16.34
CA GLN A 331 -20.80 5.48 -15.81
C GLN A 331 -19.85 6.63 -16.16
N ARG A 332 -18.53 6.41 -16.15
CA ARG A 332 -17.56 7.47 -16.33
C ARG A 332 -17.24 7.73 -17.79
N PHE A 333 -17.15 6.68 -18.61
CA PHE A 333 -16.72 6.76 -20.00
C PHE A 333 -17.81 6.45 -21.01
N GLY A 334 -18.97 5.98 -20.56
CA GLY A 334 -20.09 5.62 -21.45
C GLY A 334 -19.82 4.38 -22.31
N VAL A 335 -18.87 3.53 -21.90
CA VAL A 335 -18.49 2.31 -22.62
C VAL A 335 -18.97 1.09 -21.83
N GLU A 336 -19.82 0.27 -22.44
CA GLU A 336 -20.25 -0.99 -21.86
C GLU A 336 -19.25 -2.09 -22.22
N VAL A 337 -18.46 -2.52 -21.24
CA VAL A 337 -17.45 -3.56 -21.39
C VAL A 337 -17.93 -4.89 -20.83
N SER A 338 -17.39 -5.99 -21.35
CA SER A 338 -17.46 -7.31 -20.73
C SER A 338 -16.06 -7.84 -20.41
N PHE A 339 -15.99 -8.90 -19.64
CA PHE A 339 -14.75 -9.54 -19.27
C PHE A 339 -14.78 -10.99 -19.70
N GLY A 340 -13.71 -11.43 -20.33
CA GLY A 340 -13.50 -12.85 -20.67
C GLY A 340 -13.28 -13.71 -19.43
N ALA A 341 -12.99 -14.98 -19.64
CA ALA A 341 -12.65 -15.89 -18.55
C ALA A 341 -11.41 -15.40 -17.79
N GLY A 342 -11.50 -15.36 -16.47
CA GLY A 342 -10.37 -15.01 -15.63
C GLY A 342 -9.28 -16.09 -15.64
N SER A 343 -8.03 -15.65 -15.51
CA SER A 343 -6.88 -16.53 -15.33
C SER A 343 -6.09 -16.10 -14.09
N ILE A 344 -5.39 -17.06 -13.49
CA ILE A 344 -4.54 -16.78 -12.31
C ILE A 344 -3.28 -16.06 -12.77
N VAL A 345 -2.86 -15.08 -12.01
CA VAL A 345 -1.56 -14.41 -12.21
C VAL A 345 -0.47 -15.36 -11.74
N TYR A 346 0.26 -15.92 -12.69
CA TYR A 346 1.43 -16.73 -12.40
C TYR A 346 2.68 -15.87 -12.28
N ARG A 347 3.62 -16.34 -11.47
CA ARG A 347 5.00 -15.84 -11.42
C ARG A 347 5.96 -17.01 -11.61
N GLU A 348 7.09 -16.76 -12.23
CA GLU A 348 8.12 -17.78 -12.47
C GLU A 348 9.33 -17.56 -11.56
N THR A 349 9.93 -18.66 -11.15
CA THR A 349 11.24 -18.68 -10.47
C THR A 349 12.08 -19.83 -11.01
N ILE A 350 13.31 -19.96 -10.56
CA ILE A 350 14.21 -21.04 -10.94
C ILE A 350 14.42 -22.00 -9.77
N ALA A 351 14.71 -23.26 -10.08
CA ALA A 351 14.90 -24.31 -9.08
C ALA A 351 16.37 -24.44 -8.62
N ALA A 352 17.33 -24.03 -9.45
CA ALA A 352 18.75 -24.16 -9.18
C ALA A 352 19.53 -22.93 -9.69
N PRO A 353 20.70 -22.63 -9.12
CA PRO A 353 21.57 -21.56 -9.63
C PRO A 353 22.00 -21.81 -11.08
N VAL A 354 22.00 -20.75 -11.88
CA VAL A 354 22.41 -20.79 -13.27
C VAL A 354 23.16 -19.51 -13.65
N GLU A 355 24.15 -19.62 -14.52
CA GLU A 355 24.82 -18.47 -15.09
C GLU A 355 24.18 -18.10 -16.42
N GLY A 356 23.76 -16.84 -16.55
CA GLY A 356 23.25 -16.26 -17.79
C GLY A 356 24.29 -15.36 -18.42
N VAL A 357 24.59 -15.57 -19.70
CA VAL A 357 25.56 -14.78 -20.43
C VAL A 357 24.86 -14.00 -21.55
N GLY A 358 25.06 -12.70 -21.57
CA GLY A 358 24.56 -11.82 -22.60
C GLY A 358 25.69 -11.13 -23.35
N HIS A 359 25.68 -11.28 -24.65
CA HIS A 359 26.66 -10.68 -25.55
C HIS A 359 25.95 -9.82 -26.58
N PHE A 360 26.45 -8.59 -26.79
CA PHE A 360 25.93 -7.64 -27.78
C PHE A 360 27.08 -7.04 -28.58
N GLU A 361 27.19 -7.41 -29.85
CA GLU A 361 28.28 -7.02 -30.72
C GLU A 361 27.80 -6.77 -32.17
N PRO A 362 26.90 -5.80 -32.42
CA PRO A 362 26.53 -5.41 -33.76
C PRO A 362 27.50 -4.31 -34.26
N LEU A 363 28.20 -4.56 -35.39
CA LEU A 363 29.10 -3.61 -36.09
C LEU A 363 30.16 -2.95 -35.19
N ARG A 364 29.91 -1.75 -34.65
CA ARG A 364 30.85 -0.97 -33.81
C ARG A 364 30.43 -0.92 -32.32
N HIS A 365 29.67 -1.88 -31.87
CA HIS A 365 29.19 -1.96 -30.50
C HIS A 365 29.72 -3.23 -29.85
N TYR A 366 30.02 -3.17 -28.56
CA TYR A 366 30.44 -4.36 -27.79
C TYR A 366 30.04 -4.24 -26.32
N ALA A 367 29.32 -5.21 -25.81
CA ALA A 367 29.10 -5.40 -24.39
C ALA A 367 28.90 -6.88 -24.05
N GLU A 368 29.49 -7.32 -22.95
CA GLU A 368 29.34 -8.66 -22.43
C GLU A 368 28.98 -8.59 -20.94
N VAL A 369 27.98 -9.37 -20.53
CA VAL A 369 27.44 -9.40 -19.16
C VAL A 369 27.24 -10.85 -18.72
N HIS A 370 27.77 -11.19 -17.58
CA HIS A 370 27.60 -12.50 -16.91
C HIS A 370 26.82 -12.29 -15.63
N LEU A 371 25.69 -12.95 -15.51
CA LEU A 371 24.79 -12.88 -14.36
C LEU A 371 24.64 -14.26 -13.73
N LEU A 372 24.89 -14.37 -12.44
CA LEU A 372 24.52 -15.54 -11.65
C LEU A 372 23.09 -15.31 -11.16
N LEU A 373 22.18 -16.20 -11.58
CA LEU A 373 20.80 -16.24 -11.12
C LEU A 373 20.69 -17.35 -10.07
N GLU A 374 20.22 -17.01 -8.89
CA GLU A 374 20.06 -17.94 -7.77
C GLU A 374 18.62 -17.89 -7.26
N PRO A 375 18.02 -19.06 -6.89
CA PRO A 375 16.70 -19.07 -6.30
C PRO A 375 16.74 -18.34 -4.94
N GLY A 376 15.73 -17.50 -4.70
CA GLY A 376 15.49 -16.79 -3.45
C GLY A 376 14.46 -17.50 -2.56
N GLU A 377 14.29 -16.99 -1.36
CA GLU A 377 13.19 -17.42 -0.48
C GLU A 377 11.84 -16.98 -1.05
N ARG A 378 10.81 -17.78 -0.81
CA ARG A 378 9.46 -17.45 -1.27
C ARG A 378 8.99 -16.11 -0.70
N GLY A 379 8.55 -15.21 -1.58
CA GLY A 379 8.14 -13.86 -1.24
C GLY A 379 9.30 -12.85 -1.13
N SER A 380 10.54 -13.24 -1.47
CA SER A 380 11.69 -12.34 -1.42
C SER A 380 11.79 -11.38 -2.60
N GLY A 381 10.98 -11.59 -3.65
CA GLY A 381 10.99 -10.80 -4.86
C GLY A 381 12.31 -10.89 -5.65
N LEU A 382 12.59 -9.87 -6.45
CA LEU A 382 13.83 -9.77 -7.22
C LEU A 382 14.89 -8.99 -6.43
N ARG A 383 16.04 -9.61 -6.17
CA ARG A 383 17.20 -8.96 -5.52
C ARG A 383 18.36 -8.89 -6.50
N VAL A 384 18.97 -7.74 -6.64
CA VAL A 384 20.10 -7.54 -7.54
C VAL A 384 21.37 -7.12 -6.77
N GLY A 385 22.52 -7.53 -7.27
CA GLY A 385 23.80 -7.20 -6.67
C GLY A 385 24.97 -7.39 -7.64
N THR A 386 26.19 -7.02 -7.20
CA THR A 386 27.41 -7.23 -7.96
C THR A 386 28.48 -7.89 -7.10
N ALA A 387 29.17 -8.85 -7.70
CA ALA A 387 30.41 -9.46 -7.21
C ALA A 387 31.55 -9.26 -8.22
N CYS A 388 31.32 -8.50 -9.29
CA CYS A 388 32.30 -8.22 -10.32
C CYS A 388 33.39 -7.27 -9.78
N SER A 389 34.66 -7.58 -10.07
CA SER A 389 35.79 -6.71 -9.74
C SER A 389 35.77 -5.42 -10.56
N THR A 390 36.14 -4.29 -9.96
CA THR A 390 36.33 -3.02 -10.66
C THR A 390 37.47 -3.03 -11.67
N ASP A 391 38.43 -3.96 -11.48
CA ASP A 391 39.51 -4.17 -12.45
C ASP A 391 39.05 -4.87 -13.72
N GLN A 392 37.94 -5.60 -13.64
CA GLN A 392 37.34 -6.31 -14.77
C GLN A 392 36.31 -5.47 -15.51
N LEU A 393 35.48 -4.72 -14.76
CA LEU A 393 34.47 -3.83 -15.31
C LEU A 393 34.33 -2.58 -14.43
N ASP A 394 34.45 -1.40 -15.03
CA ASP A 394 34.32 -0.13 -14.32
C ASP A 394 33.01 -0.02 -13.54
N LEU A 395 33.06 0.61 -12.37
CA LEU A 395 31.94 0.73 -11.45
C LEU A 395 30.70 1.41 -12.06
N ASN A 396 30.90 2.35 -12.99
CA ASN A 396 29.77 3.03 -13.65
C ASN A 396 29.01 2.06 -14.54
N TRP A 397 29.71 1.17 -15.26
CA TRP A 397 29.07 0.13 -16.05
C TRP A 397 28.36 -0.90 -15.17
N GLN A 398 28.95 -1.29 -14.04
CA GLN A 398 28.29 -2.18 -13.08
C GLN A 398 26.98 -1.57 -12.58
N ARG A 399 27.00 -0.30 -12.15
CA ARG A 399 25.77 0.41 -11.70
C ARG A 399 24.72 0.50 -12.80
N LEU A 400 25.14 0.75 -14.04
CA LEU A 400 24.23 0.80 -15.18
C LEU A 400 23.57 -0.56 -15.45
N ILE A 401 24.32 -1.66 -15.36
CA ILE A 401 23.78 -3.02 -15.49
C ILE A 401 22.73 -3.29 -14.40
N LEU A 402 23.03 -2.94 -13.12
CA LEU A 402 22.07 -3.09 -12.03
C LEU A 402 20.80 -2.25 -12.27
N THR A 403 20.92 -1.04 -12.82
CA THR A 403 19.77 -0.23 -13.21
C THR A 403 18.94 -0.93 -14.29
N HIS A 404 19.58 -1.49 -15.31
CA HIS A 404 18.88 -2.21 -16.37
C HIS A 404 18.17 -3.49 -15.89
N LEU A 405 18.66 -4.12 -14.83
CA LEU A 405 17.96 -5.25 -14.18
C LEU A 405 16.68 -4.82 -13.47
N LEU A 406 16.59 -3.58 -13.00
CA LEU A 406 15.45 -3.06 -12.24
C LEU A 406 14.50 -2.18 -13.05
N GLU A 407 14.90 -1.69 -14.23
CA GLU A 407 14.10 -0.73 -15.02
C GLU A 407 12.86 -1.34 -15.67
N ARG A 408 12.75 -2.67 -15.71
CA ARG A 408 11.60 -3.37 -16.29
C ARG A 408 11.35 -4.71 -15.61
N GLU A 409 10.14 -5.23 -15.71
CA GLU A 409 9.83 -6.62 -15.38
C GLU A 409 10.48 -7.57 -16.39
N HIS A 410 11.17 -8.59 -15.90
CA HIS A 410 11.69 -9.68 -16.69
C HIS A 410 10.68 -10.82 -16.71
N LEU A 411 10.41 -11.34 -17.90
CA LEU A 411 9.46 -12.43 -18.08
C LEU A 411 10.20 -13.77 -18.13
N GLY A 412 9.63 -14.74 -17.43
CA GLY A 412 10.06 -16.14 -17.48
C GLY A 412 9.87 -16.75 -18.87
N VAL A 413 10.38 -17.96 -19.06
CA VAL A 413 10.41 -18.63 -20.35
C VAL A 413 9.39 -19.76 -20.48
N LEU A 414 8.78 -20.18 -19.37
CA LEU A 414 7.80 -21.25 -19.35
C LEU A 414 6.40 -20.75 -19.69
N THR A 415 5.93 -19.74 -18.97
CA THR A 415 4.58 -19.19 -19.11
C THR A 415 4.58 -17.75 -19.63
N GLY A 416 5.74 -17.10 -19.64
CA GLY A 416 5.86 -15.68 -19.94
C GLY A 416 5.42 -14.78 -18.80
N SER A 417 5.25 -15.33 -17.61
CA SER A 417 4.89 -14.57 -16.40
C SER A 417 6.10 -13.87 -15.81
N PRO A 418 5.92 -12.76 -15.05
CA PRO A 418 7.01 -12.08 -14.38
C PRO A 418 7.81 -13.02 -13.45
N ILE A 419 9.14 -12.86 -13.46
CA ILE A 419 10.02 -13.60 -12.54
C ILE A 419 9.94 -13.03 -11.13
N THR A 420 10.08 -13.90 -10.13
CA THR A 420 10.12 -13.53 -8.71
C THR A 420 11.04 -14.47 -7.93
N ASP A 421 11.35 -14.09 -6.70
CA ASP A 421 12.11 -14.91 -5.75
C ASP A 421 13.46 -15.35 -6.32
N LEU A 422 14.17 -14.38 -6.87
CA LEU A 422 15.47 -14.53 -7.51
C LEU A 422 16.47 -13.53 -6.95
N ARG A 423 17.70 -13.99 -6.77
CA ARG A 423 18.87 -13.14 -6.63
C ARG A 423 19.63 -13.14 -7.96
N ILE A 424 19.84 -11.97 -8.55
CA ILE A 424 20.67 -11.81 -9.75
C ILE A 424 21.95 -11.06 -9.36
N THR A 425 23.08 -11.70 -9.49
CA THR A 425 24.40 -11.14 -9.16
C THR A 425 25.22 -10.97 -10.42
N LEU A 426 25.68 -9.74 -10.70
CA LEU A 426 26.66 -9.51 -11.76
C LEU A 426 28.00 -10.10 -11.32
N VAL A 427 28.47 -11.13 -12.03
CA VAL A 427 29.73 -11.84 -11.71
C VAL A 427 30.88 -11.44 -12.59
N ALA A 428 30.63 -11.10 -13.86
CA ALA A 428 31.64 -10.63 -14.80
C ALA A 428 30.99 -9.74 -15.87
N GLY A 429 31.80 -8.93 -16.50
CA GLY A 429 31.40 -8.13 -17.65
C GLY A 429 32.58 -7.59 -18.44
N ARG A 430 32.37 -7.23 -19.68
CA ARG A 430 33.43 -6.69 -20.52
C ARG A 430 32.91 -5.54 -21.37
N ALA A 431 33.67 -4.46 -21.38
CA ALA A 431 33.49 -3.29 -22.24
C ALA A 431 34.65 -3.16 -23.22
N HIS A 432 34.43 -2.49 -24.34
CA HIS A 432 35.50 -2.10 -25.25
C HIS A 432 35.64 -0.57 -25.20
N GLU A 433 36.88 -0.07 -25.02
CA GLU A 433 37.17 1.36 -24.79
C GLU A 433 36.57 2.33 -25.81
N LYS A 434 36.44 1.88 -27.06
CA LYS A 434 35.99 2.72 -28.22
C LYS A 434 34.62 2.33 -28.76
N HIS A 435 34.04 1.22 -28.33
CA HIS A 435 32.86 0.60 -28.93
C HIS A 435 31.77 0.20 -27.97
N THR A 436 31.85 0.66 -26.71
CA THR A 436 30.81 0.40 -25.72
C THR A 436 30.04 1.67 -25.41
N GLU A 437 28.73 1.63 -25.59
CA GLU A 437 27.79 2.66 -25.19
C GLU A 437 26.83 2.11 -24.12
N GLY A 438 26.15 2.99 -23.37
CA GLY A 438 25.23 2.56 -22.30
C GLY A 438 24.11 1.66 -22.80
N GLY A 439 23.59 1.90 -23.99
CA GLY A 439 22.56 1.08 -24.62
C GLY A 439 23.00 -0.37 -24.94
N ASP A 440 24.31 -0.61 -25.10
CA ASP A 440 24.85 -1.93 -25.39
C ASP A 440 24.74 -2.85 -24.16
N PHE A 441 25.03 -2.29 -22.97
CA PHE A 441 24.85 -3.01 -21.71
C PHE A 441 23.38 -3.29 -21.43
N ARG A 442 22.45 -2.43 -21.83
CA ARG A 442 21.02 -2.74 -21.74
C ARG A 442 20.68 -4.01 -22.52
N GLN A 443 21.12 -4.10 -23.76
CA GLN A 443 20.85 -5.26 -24.60
C GLN A 443 21.56 -6.53 -24.09
N ALA A 444 22.82 -6.41 -23.68
CA ALA A 444 23.57 -7.53 -23.12
C ALA A 444 22.94 -8.04 -21.81
N THR A 445 22.51 -7.14 -20.91
CA THR A 445 21.82 -7.50 -19.65
C THR A 445 20.53 -8.27 -19.93
N TYR A 446 19.69 -7.80 -20.83
CA TYR A 446 18.42 -8.49 -21.13
C TYR A 446 18.65 -9.87 -21.76
N ARG A 447 19.68 -10.00 -22.59
CA ARG A 447 20.07 -11.30 -23.17
C ARG A 447 20.61 -12.24 -22.10
N ALA A 448 21.42 -11.74 -21.14
CA ALA A 448 21.94 -12.54 -20.05
C ALA A 448 20.81 -13.11 -19.17
N VAL A 449 19.87 -12.26 -18.75
CA VAL A 449 18.70 -12.73 -17.98
C VAL A 449 17.94 -13.81 -18.76
N ARG A 450 17.59 -13.53 -20.02
CA ARG A 450 16.81 -14.48 -20.82
C ARG A 450 17.56 -15.78 -21.06
N GLN A 451 18.84 -15.73 -21.34
CA GLN A 451 19.66 -16.92 -21.58
C GLN A 451 19.80 -17.75 -20.31
N GLY A 452 20.00 -17.13 -19.14
CA GLY A 452 19.99 -17.81 -17.85
C GLY A 452 18.68 -18.52 -17.57
N LEU A 453 17.54 -17.83 -17.75
CA LEU A 453 16.21 -18.42 -17.57
C LEU A 453 15.88 -19.56 -18.54
N MET A 454 16.50 -19.60 -19.72
CA MET A 454 16.35 -20.69 -20.68
C MET A 454 17.17 -21.94 -20.32
N GLN A 455 18.16 -21.78 -19.43
CA GLN A 455 19.03 -22.87 -18.97
C GLN A 455 18.64 -23.39 -17.57
N ALA A 456 17.80 -22.64 -16.85
CA ALA A 456 17.37 -22.92 -15.48
C ALA A 456 16.39 -24.08 -15.39
#